data_104c6cbd0d1d7a50d078c5d0d6471e0d
#
_entry.id   104c6cbd0d1d7a50d078c5d0d6471e0d
#
_cell.length_a   1.000
_cell.length_b   1.000
_cell.length_c   1.000
_cell.angle_alpha   90.00
_cell.angle_beta   90.00
_cell.angle_gamma   90.00
#
_symmetry.space_group_name_H-M   'P 1'
#
loop_
_entity.id
_entity.type
_entity.pdbx_description
1 polymer ?
#
loop_
_entity_poly.entity_id
_entity_poly.type
_entity_poly.pdbx_seq_one_letter_code
_entity_poly.pdbx_strand_id
1 'polypeptide(L)'
;AVNFEDFLHDLLSGKDISSDLSLLLEEGMNEIFRELGADYIIEGGQTMNPSTEDMLNAIDQVNAEHIFILPNNKNIILAANQAQTLTEDKDIIVVPSKTVPQGITAIINYMPDADAQTNLEAMIEGIGNVKTGQVTYAVRDTRIDDKEIHEGDIMGIGDHGILAVGKGRENVAKEMVAAMVDEDSEVISIYYGAETTEEDAESLAAELEEAYPDCEVEVNMGGQPIYYYIISVE
;
A
#
# COMPACT_ATOMS: atom_id res chain seq x y z
N ALA A 1 24.56 -0.16 9.80
CA ALA A 1 23.61 -0.51 8.74
C ALA A 1 22.42 0.42 8.93
N VAL A 2 22.14 1.26 7.95
CA VAL A 2 20.94 2.11 7.95
C VAL A 2 19.77 1.17 7.68
N ASN A 3 18.76 1.19 8.56
CA ASN A 3 17.54 0.43 8.34
C ASN A 3 16.86 0.99 7.07
N PHE A 4 16.43 0.12 6.17
CA PHE A 4 15.77 0.51 4.91
C PHE A 4 14.54 1.41 5.15
N GLU A 5 13.84 1.22 6.27
CA GLU A 5 12.68 2.04 6.66
C GLU A 5 13.06 3.45 7.11
N ASP A 6 14.11 3.57 7.93
CA ASP A 6 14.64 4.88 8.31
C ASP A 6 15.11 5.65 7.09
N PHE A 7 15.65 4.92 6.09
CA PHE A 7 16.04 5.49 4.81
C PHE A 7 14.84 5.99 3.99
N LEU A 8 13.77 5.23 3.86
CA LEU A 8 12.55 5.66 3.16
C LEU A 8 11.91 6.87 3.84
N HIS A 9 11.80 6.85 5.16
CA HIS A 9 11.29 7.99 5.92
C HIS A 9 12.14 9.24 5.69
N ASP A 10 13.47 9.12 5.76
CA ASP A 10 14.41 10.21 5.50
C ASP A 10 14.37 10.69 4.04
N LEU A 11 14.19 9.78 3.08
CA LEU A 11 14.10 10.09 1.65
C LEU A 11 12.85 10.91 1.32
N LEU A 12 11.74 10.62 2.00
CA LEU A 12 10.44 11.24 1.76
C LEU A 12 10.17 12.46 2.64
N SER A 13 10.86 12.61 3.78
CA SER A 13 10.63 13.69 4.77
C SER A 13 11.06 15.09 4.31
N GLY A 14 11.70 15.23 3.15
CA GLY A 14 12.08 16.52 2.58
C GLY A 14 11.00 17.23 1.76
N LYS A 15 9.80 16.65 1.61
CA LYS A 15 8.69 17.26 0.85
C LYS A 15 7.78 18.08 1.76
N ASP A 16 7.66 19.35 1.46
CA ASP A 16 6.58 20.23 1.95
C ASP A 16 5.32 19.94 1.09
N ILE A 17 4.52 18.96 1.51
CA ILE A 17 3.24 18.67 0.87
C ILE A 17 2.23 19.63 1.47
N SER A 18 1.67 20.55 0.66
CA SER A 18 0.64 21.46 1.13
C SER A 18 -0.59 20.65 1.61
N SER A 19 -1.20 21.10 2.72
CA SER A 19 -2.34 20.41 3.34
C SER A 19 -3.56 20.23 2.42
N ASP A 20 -3.68 21.09 1.40
CA ASP A 20 -4.78 21.01 0.42
C ASP A 20 -4.55 19.93 -0.65
N LEU A 21 -3.30 19.56 -0.90
CA LEU A 21 -2.96 18.49 -1.83
C LEU A 21 -3.17 17.12 -1.18
N SER A 22 -2.93 17.00 0.12
CA SER A 22 -3.10 15.74 0.85
C SER A 22 -4.56 15.28 0.90
N LEU A 23 -5.53 16.20 0.94
CA LEU A 23 -6.97 15.88 0.95
C LEU A 23 -7.47 15.29 -0.38
N LEU A 24 -6.91 15.74 -1.52
CA LEU A 24 -7.25 15.25 -2.86
C LEU A 24 -6.57 13.90 -3.20
N LEU A 25 -5.50 13.56 -2.50
CA LEU A 25 -4.60 12.46 -2.87
C LEU A 25 -4.89 11.16 -2.12
N GLU A 26 -5.66 11.21 -1.04
CA GLU A 26 -6.15 10.04 -0.31
C GLU A 26 -7.53 9.59 -0.81
N GLU A 27 -8.21 10.40 -1.61
CA GLU A 27 -9.61 10.19 -1.98
C GLU A 27 -9.79 8.90 -2.80
N GLY A 28 -8.91 8.59 -3.75
CA GLY A 28 -9.02 7.40 -4.59
C GLY A 28 -8.85 6.08 -3.82
N MET A 29 -7.83 5.97 -2.97
CA MET A 29 -7.61 4.77 -2.15
C MET A 29 -8.72 4.59 -1.11
N ASN A 30 -9.20 5.67 -0.49
CA ASN A 30 -10.30 5.64 0.46
C ASN A 30 -11.63 5.23 -0.21
N GLU A 31 -11.83 5.62 -1.48
CA GLU A 31 -13.00 5.23 -2.25
C GLU A 31 -13.02 3.72 -2.51
N ILE A 32 -11.89 3.14 -2.91
CA ILE A 32 -11.74 1.69 -3.06
C ILE A 32 -12.13 0.94 -1.77
N PHE A 33 -11.62 1.36 -0.62
CA PHE A 33 -11.97 0.74 0.65
C PHE A 33 -13.44 0.89 1.01
N ARG A 34 -14.07 2.05 0.73
CA ARG A 34 -15.52 2.26 0.95
C ARG A 34 -16.36 1.37 0.04
N GLU A 35 -15.98 1.25 -1.24
CA GLU A 35 -16.67 0.37 -2.19
C GLU A 35 -16.56 -1.10 -1.82
N LEU A 36 -15.43 -1.51 -1.25
CA LEU A 36 -15.23 -2.86 -0.71
C LEU A 36 -15.95 -3.10 0.62
N GLY A 37 -16.58 -2.07 1.22
CA GLY A 37 -17.41 -2.21 2.41
C GLY A 37 -16.69 -1.89 3.72
N ALA A 38 -15.61 -1.13 3.73
CA ALA A 38 -15.00 -0.63 4.95
C ALA A 38 -15.96 0.34 5.67
N ASP A 39 -16.30 0.05 6.93
CA ASP A 39 -17.22 0.84 7.73
C ASP A 39 -16.64 2.18 8.18
N TYR A 40 -15.34 2.22 8.41
CA TYR A 40 -14.64 3.41 8.88
C TYR A 40 -13.21 3.46 8.32
N ILE A 41 -12.79 4.65 7.93
CA ILE A 41 -11.45 4.92 7.43
C ILE A 41 -10.78 5.92 8.37
N ILE A 42 -9.64 5.54 8.94
CA ILE A 42 -8.81 6.47 9.71
C ILE A 42 -7.91 7.17 8.71
N GLU A 43 -8.15 8.46 8.52
CA GLU A 43 -7.33 9.28 7.64
C GLU A 43 -5.93 9.45 8.26
N GLY A 44 -4.92 9.02 7.53
CA GLY A 44 -3.52 9.17 7.89
C GLY A 44 -2.69 9.25 6.63
N GLY A 45 -1.88 10.31 6.50
CA GLY A 45 -1.01 10.49 5.34
C GLY A 45 0.33 9.77 5.51
N GLN A 46 1.13 9.74 4.45
CA GLN A 46 2.49 9.21 4.41
C GLN A 46 3.43 9.82 5.47
N THR A 47 3.08 11.01 5.98
CA THR A 47 3.88 11.77 6.95
C THR A 47 3.29 11.78 8.37
N MET A 48 2.05 11.31 8.57
CA MET A 48 1.39 11.25 9.88
C MET A 48 0.70 9.91 10.06
N ASN A 49 1.39 9.00 10.77
CA ASN A 49 0.79 7.73 11.16
C ASN A 49 -0.27 7.97 12.24
N PRO A 50 -1.48 7.35 12.13
CA PRO A 50 -2.48 7.40 13.17
C PRO A 50 -1.92 6.92 14.51
N SER A 51 -2.26 7.64 15.57
CA SER A 51 -1.90 7.26 16.93
C SER A 51 -2.84 6.16 17.47
N THR A 52 -2.45 5.56 18.60
CA THR A 52 -3.35 4.65 19.34
C THR A 52 -4.66 5.33 19.75
N GLU A 53 -4.60 6.63 20.09
CA GLU A 53 -5.78 7.42 20.44
C GLU A 53 -6.73 7.60 19.23
N ASP A 54 -6.20 7.86 18.03
CA ASP A 54 -6.99 7.95 16.79
C ASP A 54 -7.72 6.64 16.52
N MET A 55 -7.04 5.51 16.74
CA MET A 55 -7.64 4.17 16.59
C MET A 55 -8.74 3.90 17.62
N LEU A 56 -8.52 4.25 18.88
CA LEU A 56 -9.54 4.12 19.92
C LEU A 56 -10.78 4.97 19.60
N ASN A 57 -10.57 6.21 19.13
CA ASN A 57 -11.66 7.06 18.70
C ASN A 57 -12.43 6.48 17.50
N ALA A 58 -11.73 5.84 16.55
CA ALA A 58 -12.36 5.17 15.42
C ALA A 58 -13.16 3.94 15.87
N ILE A 59 -12.59 3.11 16.74
CA ILE A 59 -13.25 1.94 17.34
C ILE A 59 -14.57 2.33 18.00
N ASP A 60 -14.60 3.47 18.72
CA ASP A 60 -15.80 3.97 19.37
C ASP A 60 -16.91 4.38 18.37
N GLN A 61 -16.54 4.78 17.15
CA GLN A 61 -17.50 5.17 16.10
C GLN A 61 -18.13 3.97 15.38
N VAL A 62 -17.46 2.80 15.38
CA VAL A 62 -17.96 1.59 14.72
C VAL A 62 -18.89 0.84 15.65
N ASN A 63 -20.17 0.68 15.26
CA ASN A 63 -21.18 -0.04 16.04
C ASN A 63 -21.19 -1.53 15.70
N ALA A 64 -20.13 -2.24 16.09
CA ALA A 64 -19.96 -3.67 15.89
C ALA A 64 -19.35 -4.33 17.12
N GLU A 65 -19.60 -5.62 17.32
CA GLU A 65 -18.99 -6.44 18.38
C GLU A 65 -17.58 -6.89 17.98
N HIS A 66 -17.39 -7.25 16.72
CA HIS A 66 -16.10 -7.62 16.14
C HIS A 66 -15.65 -6.55 15.17
N ILE A 67 -14.43 -6.04 15.34
CA ILE A 67 -13.85 -5.00 14.50
C ILE A 67 -12.51 -5.46 13.96
N PHE A 68 -12.40 -5.57 12.64
CA PHE A 68 -11.14 -5.84 11.95
C PHE A 68 -10.41 -4.52 11.68
N ILE A 69 -9.17 -4.41 12.11
CA ILE A 69 -8.28 -3.27 11.81
C ILE A 69 -7.26 -3.70 10.76
N LEU A 70 -7.21 -2.96 9.66
CA LEU A 70 -6.27 -3.12 8.56
C LEU A 70 -5.29 -1.94 8.58
N PRO A 71 -4.10 -2.07 9.18
CA PRO A 71 -3.15 -0.96 9.32
C PRO A 71 -2.60 -0.47 7.97
N ASN A 72 -2.43 -1.36 6.99
CA ASN A 72 -1.91 -1.07 5.65
C ASN A 72 -0.52 -0.38 5.63
N ASN A 73 0.13 -0.38 6.79
CA ASN A 73 1.46 0.18 7.00
C ASN A 73 2.08 -0.49 8.24
N LYS A 74 3.28 -1.03 8.09
CA LYS A 74 4.00 -1.71 9.18
C LYS A 74 4.24 -0.86 10.42
N ASN A 75 4.40 0.47 10.24
CA ASN A 75 4.60 1.41 11.36
C ASN A 75 3.33 1.62 12.19
N ILE A 76 2.16 1.31 11.63
CA ILE A 76 0.85 1.48 12.28
C ILE A 76 0.44 0.21 13.05
N ILE A 77 0.97 -0.95 12.69
CA ILE A 77 0.61 -2.24 13.33
C ILE A 77 0.78 -2.20 14.85
N LEU A 78 1.85 -1.55 15.35
CA LEU A 78 2.09 -1.44 16.78
C LEU A 78 0.97 -0.63 17.49
N ALA A 79 0.56 0.49 16.91
CA ALA A 79 -0.52 1.32 17.46
C ALA A 79 -1.87 0.57 17.41
N ALA A 80 -2.13 -0.20 16.35
CA ALA A 80 -3.32 -1.05 16.25
C ALA A 80 -3.34 -2.14 17.34
N ASN A 81 -2.22 -2.82 17.58
CA ASN A 81 -2.11 -3.81 18.66
C ASN A 81 -2.27 -3.19 20.06
N GLN A 82 -1.80 -1.96 20.25
CA GLN A 82 -2.03 -1.23 21.50
C GLN A 82 -3.51 -0.89 21.69
N ALA A 83 -4.19 -0.40 20.64
CA ALA A 83 -5.62 -0.13 20.69
C ALA A 83 -6.42 -1.40 20.99
N GLN A 84 -6.08 -2.52 20.36
CA GLN A 84 -6.66 -3.83 20.67
C GLN A 84 -6.53 -4.18 22.17
N THR A 85 -5.35 -3.97 22.75
CA THR A 85 -5.10 -4.30 24.16
C THR A 85 -5.88 -3.39 25.13
N LEU A 86 -6.16 -2.15 24.73
CA LEU A 86 -6.85 -1.14 25.55
C LEU A 86 -8.37 -1.19 25.42
N THR A 87 -8.92 -1.88 24.43
CA THR A 87 -10.37 -2.02 24.23
C THR A 87 -10.87 -3.24 24.97
N GLU A 88 -11.83 -3.06 25.89
CA GLU A 88 -12.36 -4.14 26.74
C GLU A 88 -13.79 -4.59 26.35
N ASP A 89 -14.53 -3.73 25.67
CA ASP A 89 -15.97 -3.88 25.39
C ASP A 89 -16.29 -4.40 23.98
N LYS A 90 -15.28 -4.51 23.12
CA LYS A 90 -15.38 -5.02 21.75
C LYS A 90 -14.23 -5.96 21.45
N ASP A 91 -14.46 -6.89 20.53
CA ASP A 91 -13.44 -7.82 20.05
C ASP A 91 -12.69 -7.17 18.87
N ILE A 92 -11.48 -6.72 19.14
CA ILE A 92 -10.64 -6.06 18.14
C ILE A 92 -9.67 -7.07 17.53
N ILE A 93 -9.68 -7.18 16.22
CA ILE A 93 -8.88 -8.13 15.44
C ILE A 93 -7.96 -7.35 14.50
N VAL A 94 -6.66 -7.40 14.75
CA VAL A 94 -5.66 -6.74 13.90
C VAL A 94 -5.19 -7.70 12.80
N VAL A 95 -5.52 -7.39 11.55
CA VAL A 95 -4.97 -8.07 10.38
C VAL A 95 -3.66 -7.37 10.01
N PRO A 96 -2.50 -8.05 10.05
CA PRO A 96 -1.19 -7.38 9.98
C PRO A 96 -0.79 -6.96 8.55
N SER A 97 -1.70 -6.26 7.83
CA SER A 97 -1.44 -5.70 6.52
C SER A 97 -0.38 -4.60 6.60
N LYS A 98 0.61 -4.65 5.71
CA LYS A 98 1.76 -3.72 5.67
C LYS A 98 1.69 -2.73 4.53
N THR A 99 0.81 -2.99 3.56
CA THR A 99 0.63 -2.17 2.37
C THR A 99 -0.84 -2.03 2.05
N VAL A 100 -1.20 -1.00 1.28
CA VAL A 100 -2.58 -0.78 0.84
C VAL A 100 -3.11 -1.94 0.00
N PRO A 101 -2.39 -2.49 -0.99
CA PRO A 101 -2.84 -3.69 -1.70
C PRO A 101 -3.13 -4.88 -0.77
N GLN A 102 -2.29 -5.15 0.23
CA GLN A 102 -2.58 -6.18 1.22
C GLN A 102 -3.90 -5.93 1.95
N GLY A 103 -4.21 -4.67 2.29
CA GLY A 103 -5.49 -4.31 2.90
C GLY A 103 -6.67 -4.57 1.97
N ILE A 104 -6.55 -4.27 0.69
CA ILE A 104 -7.56 -4.54 -0.33
C ILE A 104 -7.81 -6.04 -0.43
N THR A 105 -6.77 -6.85 -0.61
CA THR A 105 -6.86 -8.31 -0.68
C THR A 105 -7.45 -8.90 0.62
N ALA A 106 -7.09 -8.36 1.78
CA ALA A 106 -7.68 -8.80 3.05
C ALA A 106 -9.21 -8.60 3.07
N ILE A 107 -9.72 -7.43 2.63
CA ILE A 107 -11.17 -7.18 2.59
C ILE A 107 -11.86 -8.08 1.56
N ILE A 108 -11.26 -8.32 0.40
CA ILE A 108 -11.82 -9.22 -0.63
C ILE A 108 -11.97 -10.65 -0.09
N ASN A 109 -11.06 -11.08 0.79
CA ASN A 109 -11.13 -12.40 1.43
C ASN A 109 -12.06 -12.46 2.66
N TYR A 110 -12.72 -11.35 3.03
CA TYR A 110 -13.68 -11.33 4.12
C TYR A 110 -14.98 -12.06 3.75
N MET A 111 -15.42 -12.95 4.60
CA MET A 111 -16.64 -13.76 4.46
C MET A 111 -17.65 -13.34 5.53
N PRO A 112 -18.75 -12.64 5.18
CA PRO A 112 -19.73 -12.14 6.16
C PRO A 112 -20.39 -13.22 7.02
N ASP A 113 -20.51 -14.44 6.51
CA ASP A 113 -21.16 -15.57 7.18
C ASP A 113 -20.20 -16.43 8.03
N ALA A 114 -18.89 -16.13 8.00
CA ALA A 114 -17.88 -16.84 8.78
C ALA A 114 -17.66 -16.18 10.15
N ASP A 115 -17.16 -16.95 11.11
CA ASP A 115 -16.75 -16.40 12.40
C ASP A 115 -15.46 -15.55 12.26
N ALA A 116 -15.17 -14.78 13.32
CA ALA A 116 -14.06 -13.84 13.33
C ALA A 116 -12.68 -14.52 13.14
N GLN A 117 -12.49 -15.70 13.71
CA GLN A 117 -11.23 -16.44 13.58
C GLN A 117 -11.01 -16.96 12.16
N THR A 118 -12.07 -17.52 11.55
CA THR A 118 -12.05 -17.99 10.17
C THR A 118 -11.75 -16.84 9.19
N ASN A 119 -12.35 -15.66 9.43
CA ASN A 119 -12.07 -14.46 8.64
C ASN A 119 -10.63 -14.00 8.81
N LEU A 120 -10.11 -13.96 10.04
CA LEU A 120 -8.71 -13.58 10.28
C LEU A 120 -7.74 -14.49 9.54
N GLU A 121 -7.97 -15.81 9.57
CA GLU A 121 -7.13 -16.79 8.89
C GLU A 121 -7.17 -16.60 7.36
N ALA A 122 -8.35 -16.41 6.77
CA ALA A 122 -8.51 -16.16 5.34
C ALA A 122 -7.85 -14.86 4.89
N MET A 123 -8.02 -13.79 5.68
CA MET A 123 -7.37 -12.49 5.41
C MET A 123 -5.84 -12.60 5.49
N ILE A 124 -5.29 -13.30 6.50
CA ILE A 124 -3.84 -13.50 6.65
C ILE A 124 -3.29 -14.34 5.50
N GLU A 125 -3.99 -15.39 5.08
CA GLU A 125 -3.59 -16.20 3.93
C GLU A 125 -3.57 -15.35 2.65
N GLY A 126 -4.63 -14.56 2.41
CA GLY A 126 -4.70 -13.67 1.25
C GLY A 126 -3.53 -12.68 1.20
N ILE A 127 -3.28 -11.93 2.28
CA ILE A 127 -2.18 -10.93 2.30
C ILE A 127 -0.80 -11.56 2.15
N GLY A 128 -0.65 -12.85 2.46
CA GLY A 128 0.61 -13.58 2.31
C GLY A 128 1.05 -13.76 0.86
N ASN A 129 0.13 -13.70 -0.09
CA ASN A 129 0.39 -13.85 -1.52
C ASN A 129 0.65 -12.51 -2.22
N VAL A 130 0.34 -11.39 -1.58
CA VAL A 130 0.48 -10.05 -2.16
C VAL A 130 1.91 -9.56 -2.08
N LYS A 131 2.55 -9.37 -3.23
CA LYS A 131 3.81 -8.64 -3.37
C LYS A 131 3.50 -7.20 -3.76
N THR A 132 4.09 -6.23 -3.08
CA THR A 132 3.83 -4.81 -3.35
C THR A 132 5.09 -4.10 -3.82
N GLY A 133 4.97 -3.32 -4.89
CA GLY A 133 5.99 -2.42 -5.40
C GLY A 133 5.49 -0.99 -5.47
N GLN A 134 6.39 -0.03 -5.24
CA GLN A 134 6.09 1.40 -5.24
C GLN A 134 7.09 2.13 -6.13
N VAL A 135 6.60 2.92 -7.08
CA VAL A 135 7.42 3.71 -7.98
C VAL A 135 7.41 5.17 -7.53
N THR A 136 8.58 5.69 -7.19
CA THR A 136 8.78 7.06 -6.71
C THR A 136 10.11 7.63 -7.22
N TYR A 137 10.51 8.81 -6.76
CA TYR A 137 11.76 9.45 -7.15
C TYR A 137 12.66 9.72 -5.93
N ALA A 138 13.96 9.77 -6.19
CA ALA A 138 14.96 10.10 -5.18
C ALA A 138 15.05 11.63 -4.98
N VAL A 139 14.96 12.08 -3.73
CA VAL A 139 15.07 13.51 -3.35
C VAL A 139 16.52 13.93 -3.07
N ARG A 140 17.46 13.00 -3.07
CA ARG A 140 18.90 13.25 -2.86
C ARG A 140 19.74 12.11 -3.39
N ASP A 141 21.03 12.37 -3.60
CA ASP A 141 22.01 11.32 -3.91
C ASP A 141 22.19 10.38 -2.72
N THR A 142 22.22 9.08 -3.00
CA THR A 142 22.42 8.04 -1.97
C THR A 142 22.98 6.78 -2.61
N ARG A 143 23.38 5.82 -1.75
CA ARG A 143 23.80 4.47 -2.16
C ARG A 143 23.18 3.43 -1.26
N ILE A 144 22.47 2.48 -1.86
CA ILE A 144 21.82 1.36 -1.16
C ILE A 144 22.11 0.06 -1.92
N ASP A 145 22.50 -0.96 -1.18
CA ASP A 145 22.74 -2.32 -1.72
C ASP A 145 23.59 -2.31 -3.01
N ASP A 146 24.68 -1.54 -3.01
CA ASP A 146 25.58 -1.32 -4.15
C ASP A 146 24.98 -0.57 -5.35
N LYS A 147 23.74 -0.10 -5.29
CA LYS A 147 23.13 0.80 -6.29
C LYS A 147 23.44 2.24 -5.95
N GLU A 148 24.02 2.99 -6.90
CA GLU A 148 24.14 4.44 -6.83
C GLU A 148 22.84 5.06 -7.33
N ILE A 149 22.25 5.92 -6.53
CA ILE A 149 20.98 6.59 -6.78
C ILE A 149 21.23 8.08 -6.73
N HIS A 150 20.89 8.78 -7.78
CA HIS A 150 21.05 10.24 -7.86
C HIS A 150 19.72 10.94 -7.65
N GLU A 151 19.78 12.18 -7.18
CA GLU A 151 18.60 13.04 -7.07
C GLU A 151 17.82 13.07 -8.40
N GLY A 152 16.51 12.84 -8.33
CA GLY A 152 15.63 12.76 -9.49
C GLY A 152 15.66 11.43 -10.24
N ASP A 153 16.42 10.42 -9.80
CA ASP A 153 16.24 9.06 -10.29
C ASP A 153 14.89 8.49 -9.86
N ILE A 154 14.29 7.69 -10.72
CA ILE A 154 13.09 6.94 -10.41
C ILE A 154 13.49 5.62 -9.76
N MET A 155 12.81 5.25 -8.70
CA MET A 155 13.05 4.04 -7.93
C MET A 155 11.80 3.16 -7.90
N GLY A 156 11.98 1.88 -8.13
CA GLY A 156 11.00 0.83 -7.85
C GLY A 156 11.35 0.15 -6.54
N ILE A 157 10.51 0.31 -5.52
CA ILE A 157 10.73 -0.14 -4.15
C ILE A 157 9.77 -1.29 -3.89
N GLY A 158 10.29 -2.48 -3.61
CA GLY A 158 9.51 -3.65 -3.22
C GLY A 158 9.47 -3.85 -1.70
N ASP A 159 8.88 -4.96 -1.27
CA ASP A 159 8.70 -5.28 0.16
C ASP A 159 10.00 -5.37 0.95
N HIS A 160 11.12 -5.70 0.30
CA HIS A 160 12.40 -5.98 0.96
C HIS A 160 13.56 -5.10 0.49
N GLY A 161 13.34 -4.18 -0.45
CA GLY A 161 14.41 -3.32 -0.94
C GLY A 161 14.12 -2.68 -2.29
N ILE A 162 15.15 -2.05 -2.87
CA ILE A 162 15.06 -1.41 -4.18
C ILE A 162 15.21 -2.45 -5.28
N LEU A 163 14.15 -2.66 -6.05
CA LEU A 163 14.11 -3.61 -7.16
C LEU A 163 14.66 -3.00 -8.45
N ALA A 164 14.31 -1.74 -8.73
CA ALA A 164 14.72 -1.04 -9.97
C ALA A 164 15.12 0.42 -9.70
N VAL A 165 16.05 0.95 -10.51
CA VAL A 165 16.45 2.37 -10.52
C VAL A 165 16.67 2.81 -11.95
N GLY A 166 16.11 3.95 -12.35
CA GLY A 166 16.24 4.45 -13.72
C GLY A 166 15.77 5.90 -13.87
N LYS A 167 15.52 6.33 -15.11
CA LYS A 167 15.11 7.70 -15.42
C LYS A 167 13.63 7.84 -15.84
N GLY A 168 12.99 6.74 -16.25
CA GLY A 168 11.59 6.74 -16.71
C GLY A 168 10.71 5.91 -15.76
N ARG A 169 9.56 6.45 -15.37
CA ARG A 169 8.63 5.80 -14.40
C ARG A 169 8.12 4.46 -14.93
N GLU A 170 7.70 4.42 -16.19
CA GLU A 170 7.13 3.23 -16.82
C GLU A 170 8.18 2.11 -16.95
N ASN A 171 9.43 2.47 -17.34
CA ASN A 171 10.51 1.50 -17.42
C ASN A 171 10.88 0.92 -16.05
N VAL A 172 10.96 1.78 -15.03
CA VAL A 172 11.24 1.34 -13.65
C VAL A 172 10.08 0.51 -13.11
N ALA A 173 8.82 0.86 -13.42
CA ALA A 173 7.66 0.05 -13.07
C ALA A 173 7.74 -1.34 -13.68
N LYS A 174 8.06 -1.46 -14.97
CA LYS A 174 8.20 -2.75 -15.67
C LYS A 174 9.35 -3.60 -15.09
N GLU A 175 10.51 -2.99 -14.83
CA GLU A 175 11.65 -3.68 -14.19
C GLU A 175 11.30 -4.16 -12.78
N MET A 176 10.56 -3.35 -12.03
CA MET A 176 10.07 -3.69 -10.69
C MET A 176 9.09 -4.87 -10.75
N VAL A 177 8.08 -4.82 -11.64
CA VAL A 177 7.11 -5.90 -11.83
C VAL A 177 7.82 -7.18 -12.27
N ALA A 178 8.81 -7.10 -13.17
CA ALA A 178 9.59 -8.26 -13.59
C ALA A 178 10.36 -8.94 -12.45
N ALA A 179 10.71 -8.17 -11.39
CA ALA A 179 11.34 -8.73 -10.20
C ALA A 179 10.32 -9.29 -9.18
N MET A 180 9.03 -8.99 -9.34
CA MET A 180 7.95 -9.43 -8.43
C MET A 180 7.17 -10.62 -8.97
N VAL A 181 6.96 -10.70 -10.30
CA VAL A 181 6.21 -11.78 -10.96
C VAL A 181 6.97 -13.10 -10.85
N ASP A 182 6.24 -14.16 -10.57
CA ASP A 182 6.71 -15.55 -10.60
C ASP A 182 5.67 -16.47 -11.27
N GLU A 183 5.88 -17.79 -11.18
CA GLU A 183 5.04 -18.81 -11.83
C GLU A 183 3.63 -18.94 -11.21
N ASP A 184 3.43 -18.43 -10.00
CA ASP A 184 2.17 -18.47 -9.26
C ASP A 184 1.40 -17.14 -9.38
N SER A 185 1.92 -16.15 -10.10
CA SER A 185 1.30 -14.82 -10.23
C SER A 185 0.17 -14.85 -11.26
N GLU A 186 -1.03 -14.40 -10.85
CA GLU A 186 -2.26 -14.40 -11.65
C GLU A 186 -2.81 -12.99 -11.88
N VAL A 187 -2.55 -12.03 -10.97
CA VAL A 187 -3.10 -10.67 -11.05
C VAL A 187 -2.00 -9.63 -10.83
N ILE A 188 -2.04 -8.57 -11.65
CA ILE A 188 -1.21 -7.37 -11.49
C ILE A 188 -2.16 -6.18 -11.37
N SER A 189 -2.23 -5.55 -10.19
CA SER A 189 -3.07 -4.37 -9.99
C SER A 189 -2.22 -3.11 -9.92
N ILE A 190 -2.51 -2.12 -10.77
CA ILE A 190 -1.84 -0.83 -10.87
C ILE A 190 -2.71 0.23 -10.21
N TYR A 191 -2.18 0.91 -9.20
CA TYR A 191 -2.80 2.07 -8.56
C TYR A 191 -1.98 3.31 -8.92
N TYR A 192 -2.51 4.16 -9.84
CA TYR A 192 -1.77 5.34 -10.28
C TYR A 192 -2.00 6.52 -9.34
N GLY A 193 -0.90 7.26 -9.09
CA GLY A 193 -0.87 8.41 -8.20
C GLY A 193 -1.32 9.72 -8.86
N ALA A 194 -1.44 10.76 -8.06
CA ALA A 194 -1.91 12.08 -8.49
C ALA A 194 -1.02 12.75 -9.56
N GLU A 195 0.25 12.40 -9.62
CA GLU A 195 1.20 12.92 -10.63
C GLU A 195 1.26 12.05 -11.89
N THR A 196 0.31 11.12 -12.07
CA THR A 196 0.23 10.19 -13.20
C THR A 196 -1.16 10.26 -13.81
N THR A 197 -1.25 10.21 -15.13
CA THR A 197 -2.54 10.20 -15.82
C THR A 197 -3.06 8.77 -15.99
N GLU A 198 -4.38 8.63 -16.15
CA GLU A 198 -5.02 7.36 -16.50
C GLU A 198 -4.44 6.79 -17.82
N GLU A 199 -4.21 7.64 -18.82
CA GLU A 199 -3.62 7.24 -20.11
C GLU A 199 -2.20 6.64 -19.93
N ASP A 200 -1.37 7.21 -19.05
CA ASP A 200 -0.04 6.65 -18.73
C ASP A 200 -0.18 5.28 -18.05
N ALA A 201 -1.14 5.14 -17.14
CA ALA A 201 -1.38 3.89 -16.41
C ALA A 201 -1.95 2.79 -17.32
N GLU A 202 -2.88 3.13 -18.21
CA GLU A 202 -3.42 2.22 -19.24
C GLU A 202 -2.33 1.78 -20.22
N SER A 203 -1.45 2.70 -20.62
CA SER A 203 -0.31 2.36 -21.49
C SER A 203 0.65 1.39 -20.81
N LEU A 204 0.95 1.59 -19.51
CA LEU A 204 1.75 0.66 -18.74
C LEU A 204 1.06 -0.71 -18.62
N ALA A 205 -0.25 -0.72 -18.36
CA ALA A 205 -1.04 -1.95 -18.26
C ALA A 205 -0.97 -2.77 -19.57
N ALA A 206 -1.17 -2.12 -20.72
CA ALA A 206 -1.08 -2.79 -22.02
C ALA A 206 0.30 -3.43 -22.28
N GLU A 207 1.38 -2.77 -21.85
CA GLU A 207 2.73 -3.33 -21.96
C GLU A 207 2.94 -4.52 -20.99
N LEU A 208 2.33 -4.48 -19.80
CA LEU A 208 2.40 -5.59 -18.84
C LEU A 208 1.53 -6.78 -19.28
N GLU A 209 0.35 -6.56 -19.85
CA GLU A 209 -0.49 -7.61 -20.45
C GLU A 209 0.24 -8.34 -21.58
N GLU A 210 0.98 -7.60 -22.43
CA GLU A 210 1.79 -8.22 -23.49
C GLU A 210 2.95 -9.04 -22.92
N ALA A 211 3.57 -8.57 -21.83
CA ALA A 211 4.71 -9.22 -21.19
C ALA A 211 4.30 -10.44 -20.33
N TYR A 212 3.12 -10.40 -19.71
CA TYR A 212 2.59 -11.41 -18.79
C TYR A 212 1.18 -11.85 -19.19
N PRO A 213 1.02 -12.58 -20.30
CA PRO A 213 -0.31 -12.91 -20.85
C PRO A 213 -1.12 -13.87 -19.98
N ASP A 214 -0.52 -14.47 -18.96
CA ASP A 214 -1.18 -15.36 -18.00
C ASP A 214 -1.69 -14.57 -16.76
N CYS A 215 -1.34 -13.27 -16.63
CA CYS A 215 -1.80 -12.40 -15.57
C CYS A 215 -2.93 -11.49 -16.07
N GLU A 216 -3.96 -11.31 -15.25
CA GLU A 216 -4.93 -10.23 -15.42
C GLU A 216 -4.31 -8.91 -14.94
N VAL A 217 -4.41 -7.83 -15.73
CA VAL A 217 -3.88 -6.53 -15.36
C VAL A 217 -5.01 -5.54 -15.12
N GLU A 218 -5.05 -4.96 -13.93
CA GLU A 218 -6.07 -4.00 -13.53
C GLU A 218 -5.47 -2.61 -13.31
N VAL A 219 -6.22 -1.57 -13.71
CA VAL A 219 -5.86 -0.17 -13.49
C VAL A 219 -6.88 0.50 -12.60
N ASN A 220 -6.40 1.08 -11.50
CA ASN A 220 -7.21 1.74 -10.50
C ASN A 220 -6.65 3.13 -10.19
N MET A 221 -7.53 4.12 -9.99
CA MET A 221 -7.14 5.41 -9.49
C MET A 221 -6.80 5.32 -8.01
N GLY A 222 -5.51 5.44 -7.67
CA GLY A 222 -5.06 5.48 -6.28
C GLY A 222 -5.03 6.90 -5.71
N GLY A 223 -4.70 7.88 -6.55
CA GLY A 223 -4.64 9.30 -6.15
C GLY A 223 -3.55 9.63 -5.12
N GLN A 224 -2.71 8.64 -4.76
CA GLN A 224 -1.68 8.81 -3.74
C GLN A 224 -0.62 9.83 -4.15
N PRO A 225 -0.10 10.63 -3.19
CA PRO A 225 1.03 11.52 -3.42
C PRO A 225 2.35 10.74 -3.45
N ILE A 226 3.40 11.35 -3.99
CA ILE A 226 4.78 10.86 -3.90
C ILE A 226 5.05 9.63 -4.78
N TYR A 227 4.13 8.67 -4.80
CA TYR A 227 4.24 7.48 -5.61
C TYR A 227 3.50 7.64 -6.93
N TYR A 228 4.22 7.51 -8.03
CA TYR A 228 3.62 7.50 -9.38
C TYR A 228 2.72 6.28 -9.57
N TYR A 229 3.20 5.14 -9.10
CA TYR A 229 2.45 3.88 -9.10
C TYR A 229 2.67 3.14 -7.78
N ILE A 230 1.61 2.53 -7.28
CA ILE A 230 1.67 1.38 -6.37
C ILE A 230 1.19 0.19 -7.19
N ILE A 231 1.92 -0.91 -7.19
CA ILE A 231 1.60 -2.09 -7.98
C ILE A 231 1.62 -3.31 -7.07
N SER A 232 0.57 -4.10 -7.09
CA SER A 232 0.57 -5.43 -6.47
C SER A 232 0.70 -6.51 -7.54
N VAL A 233 1.30 -7.63 -7.13
CA VAL A 233 1.38 -8.89 -7.88
C VAL A 233 0.92 -9.99 -6.94
N GLU A 234 -0.09 -10.73 -7.36
CA GLU A 234 -0.77 -11.79 -6.62
C GLU A 234 -0.84 -13.09 -7.41
#